data_68e9d2729f8e759ff9cbeeeef50e1b03
#
_entry.id   68e9d2729f8e759ff9cbeeeef50e1b03
#
_cell.length_a   1.000
_cell.length_b   1.000
_cell.length_c   1.000
_cell.angle_alpha   90.00
_cell.angle_beta   90.00
_cell.angle_gamma   90.00
#
_symmetry.space_group_name_H-M   'P 1'
#
loop_
_entity.id
_entity.type
_entity.pdbx_description
1 polymer ?
#
loop_
_entity_poly.entity_id
_entity_poly.type
_entity_poly.pdbx_seq_one_letter_code
_entity_poly.pdbx_strand_id
1 'polypeptide(L)'
;GDRPTGKLHLGHYVGSLRRRVELQNLGDYDKMFVFMADVQALTDNADNPEKIRQNIIEVALDYLSAGLSPEKCTLYIQSQIPEIAELTTFLMNLVSVSRVQRNPTVKTEIKMRNFEANIPMGFFAYPVSQAADIAAFKATTVPAGEDQEPMLELTRELVRRFNQIYAPVLVEPAIMLPENATARRLPGTDGKEKMSKSLGNCIYLSDDADTVWKKVKTMYTDPTHLNVSDPGHVEGNAVFTYLDAFSTDEDFAEFWPEFQKLDELKAAYTAGG
;
A
#
# COMPACT_ATOMS: atom_id res chain seq x y z
N GLY A 1 -1.61 6.92 3.75
CA GLY A 1 -2.88 6.97 3.04
C GLY A 1 -2.84 6.27 1.71
N ASP A 2 -4.00 6.04 1.11
CA ASP A 2 -4.12 5.42 -0.21
C ASP A 2 -4.86 6.35 -1.16
N ARG A 3 -4.49 6.30 -2.45
CA ARG A 3 -5.19 7.05 -3.50
C ARG A 3 -6.50 6.35 -3.85
N PRO A 4 -7.67 7.01 -3.79
CA PRO A 4 -8.97 6.41 -4.07
C PRO A 4 -9.19 6.23 -5.60
N THR A 5 -8.35 5.43 -6.24
CA THR A 5 -8.42 5.13 -7.68
C THR A 5 -9.21 3.85 -7.99
N GLY A 6 -9.83 3.25 -7.00
CA GLY A 6 -10.64 2.04 -7.04
C GLY A 6 -10.59 1.32 -5.70
N LYS A 7 -11.43 0.29 -5.55
CA LYS A 7 -11.51 -0.57 -4.36
C LYS A 7 -10.15 -1.15 -3.98
N LEU A 8 -9.90 -1.37 -2.70
CA LEU A 8 -8.69 -2.02 -2.23
C LEU A 8 -8.80 -3.55 -2.38
N HIS A 9 -7.66 -4.20 -2.53
CA HIS A 9 -7.58 -5.65 -2.69
C HIS A 9 -6.58 -6.25 -1.67
N LEU A 10 -6.53 -7.57 -1.58
CA LEU A 10 -5.68 -8.29 -0.61
C LEU A 10 -4.21 -7.84 -0.65
N GLY A 11 -3.69 -7.45 -1.82
CA GLY A 11 -2.35 -6.90 -1.94
C GLY A 11 -2.15 -5.58 -1.17
N HIS A 12 -3.19 -4.72 -1.08
CA HIS A 12 -3.13 -3.51 -0.22
C HIS A 12 -3.24 -3.89 1.26
N TYR A 13 -4.07 -4.89 1.57
CA TYR A 13 -4.21 -5.37 2.95
C TYR A 13 -2.87 -5.88 3.50
N VAL A 14 -2.26 -6.86 2.83
CA VAL A 14 -0.98 -7.44 3.26
C VAL A 14 0.16 -6.42 3.18
N GLY A 15 0.17 -5.60 2.12
CA GLY A 15 1.25 -4.65 1.88
C GLY A 15 1.26 -3.43 2.82
N SER A 16 0.10 -3.04 3.37
CA SER A 16 0.06 -1.84 4.22
C SER A 16 -1.06 -1.79 5.26
N LEU A 17 -2.31 -2.20 4.94
CA LEU A 17 -3.43 -2.00 5.88
C LEU A 17 -3.28 -2.82 7.15
N ARG A 18 -2.90 -4.10 7.05
CA ARG A 18 -2.67 -4.96 8.20
C ARG A 18 -1.67 -4.32 9.17
N ARG A 19 -0.56 -3.81 8.66
CA ARG A 19 0.44 -3.13 9.50
C ARG A 19 -0.10 -1.86 10.15
N ARG A 20 -0.95 -1.10 9.47
CA ARG A 20 -1.61 0.08 10.06
C ARG A 20 -2.52 -0.32 11.22
N VAL A 21 -3.31 -1.39 11.06
CA VAL A 21 -4.17 -1.93 12.13
C VAL A 21 -3.34 -2.45 13.31
N GLU A 22 -2.25 -3.16 13.05
CA GLU A 22 -1.31 -3.62 14.08
C GLU A 22 -0.75 -2.44 14.87
N LEU A 23 -0.21 -1.42 14.19
CA LEU A 23 0.32 -0.21 14.83
C LEU A 23 -0.75 0.52 15.63
N GLN A 24 -1.96 0.66 15.06
CA GLN A 24 -3.11 1.21 15.78
C GLN A 24 -3.38 0.47 17.10
N ASN A 25 -3.33 -0.87 17.07
CA ASN A 25 -3.65 -1.70 18.24
C ASN A 25 -2.53 -1.76 19.27
N LEU A 26 -1.27 -1.60 18.84
CA LEU A 26 -0.14 -1.43 19.75
C LEU A 26 -0.28 -0.15 20.59
N GLY A 27 -0.80 0.94 20.01
CA GLY A 27 -1.08 2.17 20.74
C GLY A 27 0.17 2.94 21.19
N ASP A 28 1.34 2.64 20.65
CA ASP A 28 2.62 3.29 21.00
C ASP A 28 2.81 4.59 20.18
N TYR A 29 1.84 5.50 20.29
CA TYR A 29 1.85 6.81 19.62
C TYR A 29 0.84 7.77 20.29
N ASP A 30 1.07 9.06 20.20
CA ASP A 30 0.13 10.08 20.68
C ASP A 30 -1.07 10.23 19.73
N LYS A 31 -0.80 10.25 18.43
CA LYS A 31 -1.82 10.41 17.38
C LYS A 31 -1.43 9.62 16.14
N MET A 32 -2.42 8.96 15.54
CA MET A 32 -2.28 8.27 14.26
C MET A 32 -3.23 8.89 13.24
N PHE A 33 -2.70 9.20 12.06
CA PHE A 33 -3.44 9.78 10.95
C PHE A 33 -3.40 8.85 9.73
N VAL A 34 -4.56 8.53 9.19
CA VAL A 34 -4.69 7.75 7.95
C VAL A 34 -5.68 8.47 7.03
N PHE A 35 -5.36 8.59 5.75
CA PHE A 35 -6.17 9.42 4.87
C PHE A 35 -6.41 8.83 3.49
N MET A 36 -7.48 9.28 2.86
CA MET A 36 -7.78 9.07 1.46
C MET A 36 -7.13 10.21 0.66
N ALA A 37 -6.13 9.88 -0.15
CA ALA A 37 -5.32 10.84 -0.90
C ALA A 37 -6.00 11.22 -2.24
N ASP A 38 -7.14 11.89 -2.17
CA ASP A 38 -7.98 12.22 -3.31
C ASP A 38 -7.35 13.27 -4.24
N VAL A 39 -6.71 14.30 -3.68
CA VAL A 39 -5.99 15.30 -4.46
C VAL A 39 -4.80 14.66 -5.20
N GLN A 40 -4.07 13.79 -4.52
CA GLN A 40 -2.96 13.07 -5.15
C GLN A 40 -3.45 12.07 -6.20
N ALA A 41 -4.64 11.51 -6.05
CA ALA A 41 -5.23 10.63 -7.05
C ALA A 41 -5.54 11.36 -8.38
N LEU A 42 -5.81 12.66 -8.34
CA LEU A 42 -6.06 13.48 -9.53
C LEU A 42 -4.80 13.70 -10.38
N THR A 43 -3.60 13.46 -9.86
CA THR A 43 -2.36 13.68 -10.63
C THR A 43 -2.24 12.81 -11.89
N ASP A 44 -2.94 11.70 -11.92
CA ASP A 44 -3.02 10.75 -13.04
C ASP A 44 -4.47 10.29 -13.36
N ASN A 45 -5.48 10.97 -12.81
CA ASN A 45 -6.90 10.73 -13.08
C ASN A 45 -7.68 12.08 -13.17
N ALA A 46 -7.05 13.15 -13.63
CA ALA A 46 -7.67 14.48 -13.70
C ALA A 46 -8.88 14.54 -14.64
N ASP A 47 -8.91 13.67 -15.63
CA ASP A 47 -9.99 13.52 -16.61
C ASP A 47 -11.20 12.76 -16.09
N ASN A 48 -11.11 12.12 -14.93
CA ASN A 48 -12.21 11.35 -14.33
C ASN A 48 -12.37 11.62 -12.82
N PRO A 49 -12.74 12.85 -12.41
CA PRO A 49 -12.88 13.22 -11.00
C PRO A 49 -14.01 12.46 -10.30
N GLU A 50 -15.05 12.07 -11.04
CA GLU A 50 -16.17 11.31 -10.46
C GLU A 50 -15.74 9.93 -9.98
N LYS A 51 -14.86 9.26 -10.70
CA LYS A 51 -14.23 8.02 -10.25
C LYS A 51 -13.54 8.20 -8.88
N ILE A 52 -12.80 9.29 -8.70
CA ILE A 52 -12.13 9.58 -7.43
C ILE A 52 -13.15 9.80 -6.31
N ARG A 53 -14.17 10.62 -6.57
CA ARG A 53 -15.23 10.93 -5.60
C ARG A 53 -15.94 9.67 -5.10
N GLN A 54 -16.32 8.78 -5.99
CA GLN A 54 -16.98 7.51 -5.65
C GLN A 54 -16.05 6.59 -4.83
N ASN A 55 -14.76 6.53 -5.19
CA ASN A 55 -13.82 5.64 -4.52
C ASN A 55 -13.32 6.17 -3.17
N ILE A 56 -13.55 7.43 -2.80
CA ILE A 56 -13.30 7.91 -1.43
C ILE A 56 -14.11 7.08 -0.42
N ILE A 57 -15.39 6.88 -0.70
CA ILE A 57 -16.28 6.10 0.18
C ILE A 57 -15.85 4.64 0.22
N GLU A 58 -15.56 4.04 -0.94
CA GLU A 58 -15.10 2.65 -1.03
C GLU A 58 -13.81 2.42 -0.20
N VAL A 59 -12.82 3.31 -0.32
CA VAL A 59 -11.57 3.19 0.44
C VAL A 59 -11.80 3.41 1.94
N ALA A 60 -12.70 4.32 2.32
CA ALA A 60 -13.06 4.53 3.72
C ALA A 60 -13.72 3.26 4.31
N LEU A 61 -14.63 2.63 3.57
CA LEU A 61 -15.25 1.36 3.98
C LEU A 61 -14.21 0.24 4.10
N ASP A 62 -13.30 0.13 3.14
CA ASP A 62 -12.20 -0.83 3.17
C ASP A 62 -11.29 -0.63 4.41
N TYR A 63 -11.01 0.62 4.81
CA TYR A 63 -10.24 0.93 6.02
C TYR A 63 -10.94 0.44 7.29
N LEU A 64 -12.24 0.76 7.42
CA LEU A 64 -13.03 0.34 8.58
C LEU A 64 -13.18 -1.17 8.63
N SER A 65 -13.45 -1.81 7.50
CA SER A 65 -13.59 -3.26 7.40
C SER A 65 -12.28 -4.00 7.69
N ALA A 66 -11.13 -3.40 7.36
CA ALA A 66 -9.82 -3.96 7.69
C ALA A 66 -9.47 -3.82 9.18
N GLY A 67 -10.24 -3.04 9.98
CA GLY A 67 -10.07 -2.90 11.43
C GLY A 67 -9.49 -1.55 11.88
N LEU A 68 -9.35 -0.56 10.99
CA LEU A 68 -9.04 0.79 11.45
C LEU A 68 -10.24 1.39 12.16
N SER A 69 -10.03 1.95 13.35
CA SER A 69 -11.08 2.51 14.20
C SER A 69 -10.96 4.03 14.32
N PRO A 70 -12.02 4.80 14.02
CA PRO A 70 -12.05 6.25 14.23
C PRO A 70 -11.88 6.66 15.70
N GLU A 71 -12.07 5.74 16.65
CA GLU A 71 -11.83 5.97 18.08
C GLU A 71 -10.33 5.95 18.43
N LYS A 72 -9.52 5.26 17.63
CA LYS A 72 -8.08 5.06 17.85
C LYS A 72 -7.21 5.89 16.90
N CYS A 73 -7.69 6.18 15.70
CA CYS A 73 -6.93 6.95 14.69
C CYS A 73 -7.83 7.98 14.01
N THR A 74 -7.23 9.05 13.50
CA THR A 74 -7.94 10.05 12.71
C THR A 74 -7.98 9.64 11.26
N LEU A 75 -9.16 9.35 10.73
CA LEU A 75 -9.39 9.13 9.30
C LEU A 75 -9.84 10.42 8.64
N TYR A 76 -9.22 10.85 7.54
CA TYR A 76 -9.61 12.07 6.85
C TYR A 76 -9.45 11.99 5.33
N ILE A 77 -10.09 12.91 4.63
CA ILE A 77 -9.96 13.10 3.18
C ILE A 77 -8.98 14.26 2.96
N GLN A 78 -7.96 14.05 2.15
CA GLN A 78 -6.87 15.00 1.93
C GLN A 78 -7.39 16.38 1.50
N SER A 79 -8.36 16.46 0.58
CA SER A 79 -8.95 17.72 0.10
C SER A 79 -9.73 18.49 1.16
N GLN A 80 -10.10 17.86 2.29
CA GLN A 80 -10.80 18.53 3.38
C GLN A 80 -9.86 19.27 4.33
N ILE A 81 -8.55 19.20 4.11
CA ILE A 81 -7.51 19.91 4.86
C ILE A 81 -6.80 20.87 3.91
N PRO A 82 -7.36 22.07 3.67
CA PRO A 82 -6.82 23.01 2.68
C PRO A 82 -5.42 23.50 3.03
N GLU A 83 -5.01 23.46 4.29
CA GLU A 83 -3.69 23.83 4.77
C GLU A 83 -2.58 22.93 4.17
N ILE A 84 -2.89 21.69 3.77
CA ILE A 84 -1.94 20.83 3.06
C ILE A 84 -1.59 21.43 1.69
N ALA A 85 -2.58 21.95 0.96
CA ALA A 85 -2.36 22.59 -0.34
C ALA A 85 -1.62 23.91 -0.17
N GLU A 86 -1.94 24.69 0.86
CA GLU A 86 -1.22 25.90 1.20
C GLU A 86 0.24 25.62 1.53
N LEU A 87 0.52 24.66 2.43
CA LEU A 87 1.87 24.25 2.79
C LEU A 87 2.63 23.72 1.56
N THR A 88 1.97 22.95 0.69
CA THR A 88 2.55 22.49 -0.58
C THR A 88 3.09 23.67 -1.38
N THR A 89 2.33 24.76 -1.48
CA THR A 89 2.76 25.97 -2.19
C THR A 89 4.00 26.61 -1.57
N PHE A 90 4.08 26.70 -0.24
CA PHE A 90 5.29 27.17 0.44
C PHE A 90 6.48 26.27 0.13
N LEU A 91 6.32 24.95 0.26
CA LEU A 91 7.39 23.98 0.04
C LEU A 91 7.89 23.97 -1.42
N MET A 92 6.98 24.16 -2.41
CA MET A 92 7.36 24.28 -3.83
C MET A 92 8.37 25.42 -4.08
N ASN A 93 8.28 26.53 -3.35
CA ASN A 93 9.21 27.64 -3.47
C ASN A 93 10.60 27.35 -2.86
N LEU A 94 10.72 26.23 -2.13
CA LEU A 94 11.95 25.84 -1.45
C LEU A 94 12.73 24.74 -2.17
N VAL A 95 12.25 24.25 -3.31
CA VAL A 95 12.90 23.16 -4.05
C VAL A 95 12.98 23.47 -5.54
N SER A 96 14.08 23.09 -6.17
CA SER A 96 14.21 23.25 -7.63
C SER A 96 13.63 22.07 -8.40
N VAL A 97 13.19 22.32 -9.62
CA VAL A 97 12.75 21.29 -10.58
C VAL A 97 13.79 20.18 -10.70
N SER A 98 15.06 20.55 -10.86
CA SER A 98 16.15 19.58 -11.02
C SER A 98 16.36 18.69 -9.78
N ARG A 99 16.06 19.21 -8.57
CA ARG A 99 16.14 18.40 -7.34
C ARG A 99 15.04 17.32 -7.32
N VAL A 100 13.82 17.68 -7.68
CA VAL A 100 12.70 16.75 -7.77
C VAL A 100 12.96 15.70 -8.84
N GLN A 101 13.40 16.10 -10.04
CA GLN A 101 13.74 15.18 -11.13
C GLN A 101 14.84 14.16 -10.77
N ARG A 102 15.77 14.51 -9.90
CA ARG A 102 16.84 13.60 -9.45
C ARG A 102 16.40 12.56 -8.43
N ASN A 103 15.20 12.71 -7.85
CA ASN A 103 14.69 11.72 -6.91
C ASN A 103 14.54 10.35 -7.61
N PRO A 104 15.11 9.25 -7.06
CA PRO A 104 15.09 7.94 -7.70
C PRO A 104 13.67 7.40 -7.96
N THR A 105 12.75 7.59 -7.01
CA THR A 105 11.36 7.16 -7.13
C THR A 105 10.66 7.90 -8.28
N VAL A 106 10.82 9.23 -8.34
CA VAL A 106 10.26 10.06 -9.43
C VAL A 106 10.80 9.65 -10.79
N LYS A 107 12.11 9.40 -10.91
CA LYS A 107 12.72 8.92 -12.17
C LYS A 107 12.13 7.61 -12.63
N THR A 108 11.97 6.66 -11.72
CA THR A 108 11.39 5.36 -12.02
C THR A 108 9.95 5.48 -12.49
N GLU A 109 9.14 6.29 -11.80
CA GLU A 109 7.74 6.49 -12.16
C GLU A 109 7.57 7.23 -13.50
N ILE A 110 8.41 8.24 -13.80
CA ILE A 110 8.40 8.92 -15.12
C ILE A 110 8.58 7.90 -16.23
N LYS A 111 9.55 6.98 -16.10
CA LYS A 111 9.78 5.93 -17.11
C LYS A 111 8.62 4.95 -17.20
N MET A 112 8.14 4.45 -16.08
CA MET A 112 7.03 3.48 -16.03
C MET A 112 5.74 4.03 -16.66
N ARG A 113 5.54 5.35 -16.62
CA ARG A 113 4.35 6.03 -17.14
C ARG A 113 4.55 6.62 -18.54
N ASN A 114 5.75 6.47 -19.13
CA ASN A 114 6.11 7.08 -20.42
C ASN A 114 5.92 8.60 -20.44
N PHE A 115 6.28 9.28 -19.35
CA PHE A 115 6.15 10.73 -19.21
C PHE A 115 7.41 11.51 -19.63
N GLU A 116 8.46 10.85 -20.13
CA GLU A 116 9.75 11.50 -20.44
C GLU A 116 9.62 12.72 -21.36
N ALA A 117 8.72 12.65 -22.32
CA ALA A 117 8.50 13.75 -23.30
C ALA A 117 7.55 14.83 -22.78
N ASN A 118 6.64 14.50 -21.86
CA ASN A 118 5.61 15.41 -21.38
C ASN A 118 5.16 15.05 -19.97
N ILE A 119 5.83 15.58 -18.96
CA ILE A 119 5.51 15.33 -17.56
C ILE A 119 4.34 16.22 -17.13
N PRO A 120 3.19 15.67 -16.72
CA PRO A 120 2.10 16.47 -16.17
C PRO A 120 2.55 17.24 -14.91
N MET A 121 2.20 18.51 -14.80
CA MET A 121 2.65 19.37 -13.69
C MET A 121 2.17 18.84 -12.34
N GLY A 122 0.93 18.36 -12.23
CA GLY A 122 0.41 17.75 -11.01
C GLY A 122 1.19 16.51 -10.60
N PHE A 123 1.53 15.64 -11.57
CA PHE A 123 2.41 14.50 -11.31
C PHE A 123 3.80 14.96 -10.85
N PHE A 124 4.36 15.98 -11.47
CA PHE A 124 5.69 16.48 -11.10
C PHE A 124 5.73 17.09 -9.70
N ALA A 125 4.61 17.68 -9.25
CA ALA A 125 4.48 18.34 -7.95
C ALA A 125 4.19 17.37 -6.79
N TYR A 126 3.74 16.12 -7.06
CA TYR A 126 3.28 15.21 -6.00
C TYR A 126 4.32 14.94 -4.90
N PRO A 127 5.66 14.87 -5.16
CA PRO A 127 6.62 14.64 -4.09
C PRO A 127 6.65 15.75 -3.04
N VAL A 128 6.38 16.98 -3.49
CA VAL A 128 6.30 18.15 -2.59
C VAL A 128 4.97 18.15 -1.83
N SER A 129 3.89 17.78 -2.50
CA SER A 129 2.58 17.59 -1.85
C SER A 129 2.63 16.47 -0.80
N GLN A 130 3.30 15.36 -1.09
CA GLN A 130 3.51 14.28 -0.11
C GLN A 130 4.32 14.76 1.11
N ALA A 131 5.31 15.62 0.90
CA ALA A 131 6.04 16.23 2.00
C ALA A 131 5.13 17.12 2.86
N ALA A 132 4.18 17.85 2.24
CA ALA A 132 3.19 18.62 2.96
C ALA A 132 2.19 17.75 3.75
N ASP A 133 1.73 16.63 3.20
CA ASP A 133 0.89 15.65 3.91
C ASP A 133 1.52 15.19 5.24
N ILE A 134 2.83 15.00 5.23
CA ILE A 134 3.59 14.56 6.41
C ILE A 134 3.83 15.73 7.38
N ALA A 135 4.30 16.85 6.86
CA ALA A 135 4.75 17.98 7.66
C ALA A 135 3.60 18.77 8.29
N ALA A 136 2.43 18.87 7.65
CA ALA A 136 1.25 19.57 8.16
C ALA A 136 0.79 19.02 9.53
N PHE A 137 0.92 17.72 9.74
CA PHE A 137 0.58 17.07 11.00
C PHE A 137 1.77 16.92 11.95
N LYS A 138 2.94 17.47 11.59
CA LYS A 138 4.19 17.31 12.36
C LYS A 138 4.49 15.84 12.67
N ALA A 139 4.27 14.98 11.68
CA ALA A 139 4.49 13.55 11.84
C ALA A 139 5.95 13.27 12.20
N THR A 140 6.15 12.58 13.32
CA THR A 140 7.49 12.13 13.76
C THR A 140 7.91 10.84 13.08
N THR A 141 6.93 10.00 12.71
CA THR A 141 7.17 8.67 12.16
C THR A 141 6.21 8.39 11.01
N VAL A 142 6.73 7.83 9.92
CA VAL A 142 5.97 7.45 8.74
C VAL A 142 6.24 5.98 8.43
N PRO A 143 5.27 5.07 8.68
CA PRO A 143 5.37 3.69 8.26
C PRO A 143 5.32 3.61 6.73
N ALA A 144 6.38 3.12 6.10
CA ALA A 144 6.47 3.01 4.64
C ALA A 144 7.51 1.96 4.22
N GLY A 145 7.39 1.47 2.99
CA GLY A 145 8.41 0.61 2.39
C GLY A 145 9.69 1.37 2.03
N GLU A 146 10.77 0.64 1.79
CA GLU A 146 12.09 1.19 1.42
C GLU A 146 12.03 2.07 0.15
N ASP A 147 11.13 1.77 -0.78
CA ASP A 147 10.92 2.56 -1.99
C ASP A 147 10.47 4.00 -1.72
N GLN A 148 9.95 4.28 -0.52
CA GLN A 148 9.54 5.61 -0.07
C GLN A 148 10.66 6.39 0.64
N GLU A 149 11.80 5.79 0.93
CA GLU A 149 12.88 6.47 1.61
C GLU A 149 13.37 7.74 0.88
N PRO A 150 13.55 7.74 -0.47
CA PRO A 150 13.90 8.96 -1.19
C PRO A 150 12.87 10.09 -1.07
N MET A 151 11.59 9.76 -0.84
CA MET A 151 10.52 10.73 -0.61
C MET A 151 10.63 11.34 0.79
N LEU A 152 10.93 10.51 1.81
CA LEU A 152 11.16 10.97 3.18
C LEU A 152 12.43 11.83 3.29
N GLU A 153 13.48 11.51 2.53
CA GLU A 153 14.68 12.36 2.44
C GLU A 153 14.35 13.75 1.88
N LEU A 154 13.58 13.81 0.80
CA LEU A 154 13.11 15.08 0.25
C LEU A 154 12.25 15.84 1.27
N THR A 155 11.39 15.15 1.99
CA THR A 155 10.57 15.75 3.05
C THR A 155 11.43 16.37 4.14
N ARG A 156 12.44 15.67 4.66
CA ARG A 156 13.39 16.19 5.68
C ARG A 156 14.16 17.40 5.16
N GLU A 157 14.62 17.36 3.90
CA GLU A 157 15.29 18.49 3.25
C GLU A 157 14.39 19.74 3.22
N LEU A 158 13.13 19.58 2.82
CA LEU A 158 12.16 20.66 2.76
C LEU A 158 11.82 21.21 4.14
N VAL A 159 11.61 20.33 5.12
CA VAL A 159 11.35 20.71 6.53
C VAL A 159 12.51 21.54 7.09
N ARG A 160 13.75 21.08 6.93
CA ARG A 160 14.94 21.82 7.38
C ARG A 160 15.03 23.19 6.74
N ARG A 161 14.83 23.25 5.43
CA ARG A 161 14.90 24.49 4.68
C ARG A 161 13.79 25.47 5.08
N PHE A 162 12.58 24.96 5.28
CA PHE A 162 11.46 25.76 5.80
C PHE A 162 11.79 26.34 7.18
N ASN A 163 12.26 25.51 8.09
CA ASN A 163 12.57 25.89 9.45
C ASN A 163 13.71 26.94 9.52
N GLN A 164 14.68 26.86 8.61
CA GLN A 164 15.79 27.83 8.53
C GLN A 164 15.35 29.20 8.01
N ILE A 165 14.42 29.22 7.03
CA ILE A 165 14.01 30.46 6.35
C ILE A 165 12.88 31.17 7.09
N TYR A 166 11.90 30.43 7.58
CA TYR A 166 10.70 31.00 8.19
C TYR A 166 10.74 30.93 9.72
N ALA A 167 10.51 29.75 10.28
CA ALA A 167 10.56 29.49 11.72
C ALA A 167 10.66 27.98 11.99
N PRO A 168 11.27 27.55 13.11
CA PRO A 168 11.44 26.13 13.47
C PRO A 168 10.13 25.51 13.98
N VAL A 169 9.14 25.34 13.10
CA VAL A 169 7.79 24.88 13.44
C VAL A 169 7.45 23.50 12.88
N LEU A 170 8.16 23.02 11.84
CA LEU A 170 7.97 21.72 11.25
C LEU A 170 8.90 20.67 11.86
N VAL A 171 8.48 19.41 11.85
CA VAL A 171 9.23 18.27 12.42
C VAL A 171 9.76 17.38 11.32
N GLU A 172 11.02 16.95 11.43
CA GLU A 172 11.63 15.99 10.50
C GLU A 172 11.10 14.59 10.78
N PRO A 173 10.48 13.90 9.80
CA PRO A 173 9.95 12.57 9.99
C PRO A 173 11.06 11.51 9.92
N ALA A 174 10.90 10.43 10.71
CA ALA A 174 11.63 9.18 10.55
C ALA A 174 10.80 8.19 9.72
N ILE A 175 11.46 7.38 8.90
CA ILE A 175 10.81 6.24 8.26
C ILE A 175 10.75 5.07 9.25
N MET A 176 9.62 4.37 9.29
CA MET A 176 9.46 3.11 9.99
C MET A 176 9.32 2.00 8.95
N LEU A 177 10.38 1.25 8.73
CA LEU A 177 10.38 0.12 7.82
C LEU A 177 9.60 -1.08 8.42
N PRO A 178 9.02 -1.96 7.59
CA PRO A 178 8.43 -3.21 8.05
C PRO A 178 9.50 -4.08 8.71
N GLU A 179 9.20 -4.67 9.86
CA GLU A 179 10.12 -5.57 10.56
C GLU A 179 10.45 -6.84 9.77
N ASN A 180 9.49 -7.31 8.97
CA ASN A 180 9.67 -8.44 8.07
C ASN A 180 9.68 -7.94 6.62
N ALA A 181 10.84 -8.01 5.96
CA ALA A 181 10.99 -7.80 4.51
C ALA A 181 10.12 -8.76 3.66
N THR A 182 9.49 -9.72 4.30
CA THR A 182 8.59 -10.74 3.74
C THR A 182 7.12 -10.31 3.68
N ALA A 183 6.77 -9.02 3.80
CA ALA A 183 5.51 -8.55 3.24
C ALA A 183 5.57 -8.79 1.71
N ARG A 184 5.61 -10.07 1.34
CA ARG A 184 5.71 -10.55 -0.04
C ARG A 184 4.58 -9.90 -0.80
N ARG A 185 4.91 -9.24 -1.87
CA ARG A 185 3.92 -8.74 -2.83
C ARG A 185 3.07 -9.93 -3.24
N LEU A 186 1.80 -9.94 -2.85
CA LEU A 186 0.89 -11.02 -3.25
C LEU A 186 0.81 -11.06 -4.78
N PRO A 187 1.02 -12.24 -5.40
CA PRO A 187 0.72 -12.43 -6.80
C PRO A 187 -0.78 -12.26 -7.03
N GLY A 188 -1.18 -11.95 -8.24
CA GLY A 188 -2.58 -12.07 -8.64
C GLY A 188 -3.08 -13.52 -8.61
N THR A 189 -4.37 -13.71 -8.76
CA THR A 189 -4.97 -15.05 -8.85
C THR A 189 -4.48 -15.84 -10.06
N ASP A 190 -3.89 -15.17 -11.04
CA ASP A 190 -3.21 -15.76 -12.21
C ASP A 190 -1.81 -16.34 -11.90
N GLY A 191 -1.28 -16.10 -10.71
CA GLY A 191 0.02 -16.61 -10.25
C GLY A 191 1.25 -16.03 -10.96
N LYS A 192 1.08 -15.09 -11.89
CA LYS A 192 2.17 -14.60 -12.75
C LYS A 192 2.64 -13.21 -12.36
N GLU A 193 1.70 -12.30 -12.27
CA GLU A 193 1.97 -10.89 -12.08
C GLU A 193 1.52 -10.45 -10.69
N LYS A 194 2.06 -9.32 -10.24
CA LYS A 194 1.57 -8.67 -9.04
C LYS A 194 0.06 -8.45 -9.14
N MET A 195 -0.66 -8.68 -8.04
CA MET A 195 -2.08 -8.33 -7.94
C MET A 195 -2.33 -6.89 -8.38
N SER A 196 -3.16 -6.70 -9.40
CA SER A 196 -3.42 -5.40 -10.02
C SER A 196 -4.83 -5.29 -10.55
N LYS A 197 -5.47 -4.15 -10.28
CA LYS A 197 -6.83 -3.85 -10.77
C LYS A 197 -6.92 -3.89 -12.30
N SER A 198 -5.89 -3.40 -12.99
CA SER A 198 -5.86 -3.35 -14.46
C SER A 198 -5.75 -4.72 -15.12
N LEU A 199 -5.22 -5.72 -14.41
CA LEU A 199 -5.10 -7.09 -14.89
C LEU A 199 -6.31 -7.95 -14.55
N GLY A 200 -7.23 -7.46 -13.70
CA GLY A 200 -8.41 -8.23 -13.29
C GLY A 200 -8.09 -9.45 -12.41
N ASN A 201 -6.87 -9.57 -11.91
CA ASN A 201 -6.37 -10.69 -11.12
C ASN A 201 -6.44 -10.45 -9.60
N CYS A 202 -7.39 -9.62 -9.16
CA CYS A 202 -7.53 -9.20 -7.77
C CYS A 202 -8.65 -9.95 -7.03
N ILE A 203 -8.42 -10.21 -5.73
CA ILE A 203 -9.47 -10.41 -4.74
C ILE A 203 -9.62 -9.08 -4.00
N TYR A 204 -10.81 -8.45 -4.11
CA TYR A 204 -11.09 -7.19 -3.44
C TYR A 204 -11.54 -7.41 -2.01
N LEU A 205 -11.30 -6.45 -1.11
CA LEU A 205 -11.78 -6.52 0.27
C LEU A 205 -13.31 -6.50 0.35
N SER A 206 -13.97 -5.92 -0.67
CA SER A 206 -15.42 -5.86 -0.80
C SER A 206 -16.04 -7.00 -1.61
N ASP A 207 -15.28 -8.02 -2.02
CA ASP A 207 -15.83 -9.19 -2.68
C ASP A 207 -16.67 -10.01 -1.67
N ASP A 208 -17.83 -10.48 -2.08
CA ASP A 208 -18.64 -11.41 -1.29
C ASP A 208 -18.01 -12.81 -1.26
N ALA A 209 -18.47 -13.65 -0.34
CA ALA A 209 -17.93 -14.99 -0.13
C ALA A 209 -17.99 -15.86 -1.40
N ASP A 210 -19.07 -15.78 -2.18
CA ASP A 210 -19.23 -16.53 -3.42
C ASP A 210 -18.23 -16.07 -4.49
N THR A 211 -17.99 -14.78 -4.58
CA THR A 211 -17.00 -14.20 -5.50
C THR A 211 -15.58 -14.59 -5.11
N VAL A 212 -15.25 -14.51 -3.81
CA VAL A 212 -13.95 -14.98 -3.30
C VAL A 212 -13.76 -16.45 -3.61
N TRP A 213 -14.76 -17.29 -3.30
CA TRP A 213 -14.70 -18.72 -3.59
C TRP A 213 -14.45 -19.03 -5.07
N LYS A 214 -15.16 -18.35 -5.98
CA LYS A 214 -14.96 -18.52 -7.42
C LYS A 214 -13.55 -18.14 -7.85
N LYS A 215 -13.02 -17.02 -7.34
CA LYS A 215 -11.66 -16.55 -7.64
C LYS A 215 -10.60 -17.51 -7.11
N VAL A 216 -10.75 -18.00 -5.88
CA VAL A 216 -9.82 -18.96 -5.27
C VAL A 216 -9.85 -20.30 -6.02
N LYS A 217 -11.05 -20.82 -6.35
CA LYS A 217 -11.19 -22.07 -7.09
C LYS A 217 -10.53 -22.04 -8.48
N THR A 218 -10.38 -20.86 -9.08
CA THR A 218 -9.75 -20.69 -10.40
C THR A 218 -8.34 -20.13 -10.31
N MET A 219 -7.76 -20.05 -9.11
CA MET A 219 -6.38 -19.60 -8.95
C MET A 219 -5.41 -20.51 -9.67
N TYR A 220 -4.35 -19.86 -10.20
CA TYR A 220 -3.23 -20.60 -10.74
C TYR A 220 -2.52 -21.40 -9.63
N THR A 221 -2.31 -22.65 -9.90
CA THR A 221 -1.56 -23.58 -9.04
C THR A 221 -0.52 -24.33 -9.89
N ASP A 222 0.16 -25.30 -9.32
CA ASP A 222 1.18 -26.09 -10.00
C ASP A 222 0.58 -26.93 -11.14
N PRO A 223 0.91 -26.67 -12.41
CA PRO A 223 0.37 -27.43 -13.54
C PRO A 223 0.93 -28.85 -13.64
N THR A 224 1.94 -29.20 -12.86
CA THR A 224 2.58 -30.53 -12.87
C THR A 224 2.00 -31.46 -11.81
N HIS A 225 1.31 -30.94 -10.80
CA HIS A 225 0.63 -31.69 -9.75
C HIS A 225 -0.82 -32.02 -10.20
N LEU A 226 -0.97 -33.07 -11.02
CA LEU A 226 -2.28 -33.45 -11.57
C LEU A 226 -2.99 -34.47 -10.70
N ASN A 227 -2.27 -35.34 -10.00
CA ASN A 227 -2.80 -36.30 -9.06
C ASN A 227 -2.24 -36.01 -7.66
N VAL A 228 -2.95 -36.42 -6.63
CA VAL A 228 -2.52 -36.24 -5.23
C VAL A 228 -1.13 -36.85 -4.98
N SER A 229 -0.81 -37.96 -5.65
CA SER A 229 0.48 -38.64 -5.53
C SER A 229 1.63 -38.01 -6.33
N ASP A 230 1.36 -36.98 -7.13
CA ASP A 230 2.41 -36.33 -7.92
C ASP A 230 3.20 -35.36 -7.02
N PRO A 231 4.54 -35.36 -7.05
CA PRO A 231 5.33 -34.34 -6.38
C PRO A 231 4.96 -32.94 -6.88
N GLY A 232 4.73 -32.02 -5.95
CA GLY A 232 4.35 -30.64 -6.28
C GLY A 232 5.45 -29.62 -6.03
N HIS A 233 5.32 -28.43 -6.62
CA HIS A 233 6.22 -27.32 -6.45
C HIS A 233 5.55 -26.22 -5.62
N VAL A 234 6.16 -25.92 -4.46
CA VAL A 234 5.70 -24.85 -3.55
C VAL A 234 6.21 -23.48 -4.02
N GLU A 235 7.46 -23.42 -4.48
CA GLU A 235 8.07 -22.18 -4.96
C GLU A 235 7.36 -21.65 -6.22
N GLY A 236 6.92 -20.38 -6.19
CA GLY A 236 6.18 -19.79 -7.31
C GLY A 236 4.70 -20.20 -7.38
N ASN A 237 4.24 -21.06 -6.48
CA ASN A 237 2.83 -21.44 -6.40
C ASN A 237 2.02 -20.37 -5.64
N ALA A 238 1.08 -19.75 -6.33
CA ALA A 238 0.26 -18.68 -5.77
C ALA A 238 -0.51 -19.15 -4.52
N VAL A 239 -1.05 -20.37 -4.52
CA VAL A 239 -1.81 -20.91 -3.38
C VAL A 239 -0.99 -20.90 -2.10
N PHE A 240 0.25 -21.41 -2.14
CA PHE A 240 1.13 -21.41 -0.96
C PHE A 240 1.56 -20.00 -0.56
N THR A 241 1.72 -19.07 -1.51
CA THR A 241 1.98 -17.66 -1.17
C THR A 241 0.81 -17.03 -0.41
N TYR A 242 -0.43 -17.38 -0.75
CA TYR A 242 -1.60 -16.90 -0.01
C TYR A 242 -1.74 -17.58 1.36
N LEU A 243 -1.46 -18.88 1.46
CA LEU A 243 -1.43 -19.57 2.75
C LEU A 243 -0.36 -18.96 3.68
N ASP A 244 0.85 -18.70 3.18
CA ASP A 244 1.89 -17.98 3.94
C ASP A 244 1.45 -16.59 4.45
N ALA A 245 0.61 -15.91 3.68
CA ALA A 245 0.16 -14.56 4.02
C ALA A 245 -1.01 -14.52 5.01
N PHE A 246 -1.88 -15.54 5.00
CA PHE A 246 -3.17 -15.47 5.69
C PHE A 246 -3.42 -16.59 6.69
N SER A 247 -2.85 -17.79 6.54
CA SER A 247 -3.13 -18.90 7.44
C SER A 247 -2.39 -18.78 8.77
N THR A 248 -3.01 -19.28 9.81
CA THR A 248 -2.47 -19.44 11.17
C THR A 248 -2.42 -20.91 11.54
N ASP A 249 -1.70 -21.26 12.62
CA ASP A 249 -1.68 -22.65 13.11
C ASP A 249 -3.07 -23.11 13.59
N GLU A 250 -3.92 -22.17 14.08
CA GLU A 250 -5.30 -22.44 14.45
C GLU A 250 -6.16 -22.84 13.23
N ASP A 251 -5.95 -22.20 12.07
CA ASP A 251 -6.65 -22.56 10.83
C ASP A 251 -6.33 -24.00 10.41
N PHE A 252 -5.07 -24.43 10.57
CA PHE A 252 -4.69 -25.80 10.28
C PHE A 252 -5.34 -26.81 11.25
N ALA A 253 -5.39 -26.49 12.53
CA ALA A 253 -6.06 -27.34 13.52
C ALA A 253 -7.56 -27.49 13.21
N GLU A 254 -8.21 -26.46 12.68
CA GLU A 254 -9.65 -26.47 12.35
C GLU A 254 -9.96 -27.13 11.00
N PHE A 255 -9.22 -26.77 9.94
CA PHE A 255 -9.57 -27.15 8.57
C PHE A 255 -8.77 -28.33 8.01
N TRP A 256 -7.56 -28.58 8.55
CA TRP A 256 -6.65 -29.66 8.13
C TRP A 256 -5.99 -30.33 9.33
N PRO A 257 -6.78 -31.07 10.13
CA PRO A 257 -6.27 -31.65 11.39
C PRO A 257 -5.12 -32.65 11.21
N GLU A 258 -4.89 -33.15 9.97
CA GLU A 258 -3.73 -33.97 9.62
C GLU A 258 -2.42 -33.20 9.54
N PHE A 259 -2.47 -31.86 9.43
CA PHE A 259 -1.30 -30.96 9.44
C PHE A 259 -1.41 -30.00 10.61
N GLN A 260 -0.35 -29.86 11.38
CA GLN A 260 -0.31 -28.91 12.50
C GLN A 260 0.15 -27.51 12.05
N LYS A 261 0.90 -27.46 10.95
CA LYS A 261 1.52 -26.23 10.43
C LYS A 261 1.58 -26.24 8.91
N LEU A 262 1.64 -25.04 8.34
CA LEU A 262 1.78 -24.84 6.90
C LEU A 262 3.02 -25.57 6.33
N ASP A 263 4.12 -25.63 7.07
CA ASP A 263 5.35 -26.30 6.60
C ASP A 263 5.17 -27.82 6.44
N GLU A 264 4.33 -28.45 7.23
CA GLU A 264 3.98 -29.88 7.10
C GLU A 264 3.15 -30.12 5.82
N LEU A 265 2.17 -29.25 5.55
CA LEU A 265 1.40 -29.29 4.29
C LEU A 265 2.34 -29.07 3.07
N LYS A 266 3.26 -28.12 3.12
CA LYS A 266 4.24 -27.88 2.06
C LYS A 266 5.13 -29.11 1.83
N ALA A 267 5.57 -29.76 2.89
CA ALA A 267 6.40 -30.97 2.82
C ALA A 267 5.62 -32.14 2.18
N ALA A 268 4.39 -32.37 2.61
CA ALA A 268 3.50 -33.41 2.04
C ALA A 268 3.24 -33.14 0.55
N TYR A 269 2.87 -31.91 0.19
CA TYR A 269 2.63 -31.52 -1.20
C TYR A 269 3.87 -31.74 -2.09
N THR A 270 5.05 -31.42 -1.58
CA THR A 270 6.33 -31.63 -2.31
C THR A 270 6.67 -33.11 -2.47
N ALA A 271 6.28 -33.94 -1.51
CA ALA A 271 6.53 -35.39 -1.54
C ALA A 271 5.53 -36.17 -2.42
N GLY A 272 4.41 -35.57 -2.82
CA GLY A 272 3.32 -36.26 -3.51
C GLY A 272 2.38 -36.92 -2.50
N GLY A 273 1.79 -36.13 -1.62
CA GLY A 273 0.83 -36.57 -0.58
C GLY A 273 -0.27 -35.54 -0.35
#